data_c0c3310d78278e42e741f87aa4bd8511
#
_entry.id   c0c3310d78278e42e741f87aa4bd8511
#
_cell.length_a   1.000
_cell.length_b   1.000
_cell.length_c   1.000
_cell.angle_alpha   90.00
_cell.angle_beta   90.00
_cell.angle_gamma   90.00
#
_symmetry.space_group_name_H-M   'P 1'
#
loop_
_entity.id
_entity.type
_entity.pdbx_description
1 polymer ?
#
loop_
_entity_poly.entity_id
_entity_poly.type
_entity_poly.pdbx_seq_one_letter_code
_entity_poly.pdbx_strand_id
1 'polypeptide(L)'
;MQTGRTLVLCVDRDDDIGYKGRVESPVLGRAACLNAAYSLALADPEDSDVNAIFQAIKIYDELAAAGESVEIALIAGDHMHMLEGDRKIGASIDSLVKETGVDNCIVVTDGAEDEFVIPIVQSRVPVSSIRRVIVSQMPNLEGTYYLIKKILNDPKVARLVLVPIGLLMLFWPIAYLAGRSELAPVIVVGAIGVYLLYRGLGIDDLFRGFATALQTSLTRGRFSFVTYIAGILLVIIGVILGLMNILI
;
A
#
# COMPACT_ATOMS: atom_id res chain seq x y z
N MET A 1 35.10 28.50 18.06
CA MET A 1 34.09 27.39 18.04
C MET A 1 34.90 26.13 17.90
N GLN A 2 34.90 25.23 18.88
CA GLN A 2 35.44 23.88 18.68
C GLN A 2 34.55 23.21 17.65
N THR A 3 35.05 23.05 16.44
CA THR A 3 34.42 22.26 15.41
C THR A 3 34.61 20.80 15.80
N GLY A 4 33.64 20.24 16.54
CA GLY A 4 33.62 18.81 16.84
C GLY A 4 33.61 18.00 15.55
N ARG A 5 34.09 16.76 15.63
CA ARG A 5 34.09 15.84 14.48
C ARG A 5 32.69 15.38 14.21
N THR A 6 32.20 15.58 12.99
CA THR A 6 30.83 15.26 12.57
C THR A 6 30.79 13.90 11.82
N LEU A 7 29.82 13.04 12.14
CA LEU A 7 29.53 11.82 11.40
C LEU A 7 28.32 12.06 10.48
N VAL A 8 28.49 11.86 9.20
CA VAL A 8 27.35 11.70 8.27
C VAL A 8 26.98 10.23 8.25
N LEU A 9 25.85 9.90 8.82
CA LEU A 9 25.38 8.53 9.03
C LEU A 9 24.18 8.25 8.12
N CYS A 10 24.38 7.39 7.11
CA CYS A 10 23.28 6.83 6.33
C CYS A 10 22.76 5.57 7.04
N VAL A 11 21.45 5.49 7.16
CA VAL A 11 20.78 4.37 7.85
C VAL A 11 19.89 3.65 6.86
N ASP A 12 20.03 2.34 6.82
CA ASP A 12 19.21 1.39 6.09
C ASP A 12 18.67 0.37 7.12
N ARG A 13 17.40 0.52 7.53
CA ARG A 13 16.87 -0.27 8.63
C ARG A 13 16.55 -1.69 8.26
N ASP A 14 16.09 -1.92 7.04
CA ASP A 14 15.65 -3.21 6.52
C ASP A 14 16.73 -4.00 5.80
N ASP A 15 17.99 -3.49 5.83
CA ASP A 15 19.19 -4.20 5.33
C ASP A 15 19.13 -4.48 3.82
N ASP A 16 18.57 -3.58 3.04
CA ASP A 16 18.56 -3.68 1.58
C ASP A 16 19.98 -3.70 1.01
N ILE A 17 20.90 -2.99 1.63
CA ILE A 17 22.33 -2.98 1.28
C ILE A 17 22.96 -4.35 1.49
N GLY A 18 22.65 -5.01 2.60
CA GLY A 18 23.17 -6.37 2.89
C GLY A 18 22.45 -7.43 2.06
N TYR A 19 21.14 -7.37 2.02
CA TYR A 19 20.31 -8.38 1.36
C TYR A 19 20.42 -8.34 -0.17
N LYS A 20 20.28 -7.15 -0.77
CA LYS A 20 20.36 -6.95 -2.23
C LYS A 20 21.78 -6.68 -2.69
N GLY A 21 22.45 -5.70 -2.05
CA GLY A 21 23.78 -5.23 -2.44
C GLY A 21 24.94 -6.14 -2.00
N ARG A 22 24.69 -7.09 -1.08
CA ARG A 22 25.68 -8.01 -0.51
C ARG A 22 26.88 -7.29 0.14
N VAL A 23 26.61 -6.18 0.78
CA VAL A 23 27.60 -5.35 1.49
C VAL A 23 27.43 -5.54 2.99
N GLU A 24 28.51 -5.88 3.68
CA GLU A 24 28.47 -6.02 5.14
C GLU A 24 28.49 -4.64 5.82
N SER A 25 27.61 -4.44 6.78
CA SER A 25 27.49 -3.24 7.61
C SER A 25 28.22 -3.44 8.97
N PRO A 26 28.85 -2.40 9.55
CA PRO A 26 28.93 -1.01 9.10
C PRO A 26 29.97 -0.77 7.99
N VAL A 27 29.68 0.19 7.10
CA VAL A 27 30.60 0.64 6.06
C VAL A 27 31.15 2.01 6.46
N LEU A 28 32.46 2.17 6.57
CA LEU A 28 33.10 3.43 6.98
C LEU A 28 33.93 4.02 5.84
N GLY A 29 33.80 5.30 5.65
CA GLY A 29 34.56 6.11 4.71
C GLY A 29 33.91 6.25 3.33
N ARG A 30 34.22 7.38 2.69
CA ARG A 30 33.61 7.82 1.44
C ARG A 30 33.69 6.81 0.29
N ALA A 31 34.89 6.25 0.09
CA ALA A 31 35.10 5.31 -1.04
C ALA A 31 34.32 4.00 -0.81
N ALA A 32 34.27 3.52 0.44
CA ALA A 32 33.53 2.31 0.79
C ALA A 32 32.01 2.53 0.64
N CYS A 33 31.47 3.66 1.12
CA CYS A 33 30.07 4.03 0.94
C CYS A 33 29.69 4.17 -0.54
N LEU A 34 30.58 4.74 -1.36
CA LEU A 34 30.36 4.84 -2.81
C LEU A 34 30.27 3.45 -3.48
N ASN A 35 31.16 2.54 -3.09
CA ASN A 35 31.14 1.17 -3.59
C ASN A 35 29.86 0.42 -3.14
N ALA A 36 29.43 0.64 -1.89
CA ALA A 36 28.15 0.10 -1.41
C ALA A 36 26.96 0.60 -2.25
N ALA A 37 26.91 1.91 -2.52
CA ALA A 37 25.89 2.49 -3.39
C ALA A 37 25.90 1.87 -4.80
N TYR A 38 27.06 1.66 -5.39
CA TYR A 38 27.17 0.98 -6.69
C TYR A 38 26.69 -0.47 -6.64
N SER A 39 27.04 -1.20 -5.58
CA SER A 39 26.62 -2.60 -5.43
C SER A 39 25.09 -2.70 -5.32
N LEU A 40 24.46 -1.84 -4.54
CA LEU A 40 23.01 -1.77 -4.41
C LEU A 40 22.34 -1.33 -5.71
N ALA A 41 22.83 -0.26 -6.35
CA ALA A 41 22.28 0.23 -7.60
C ALA A 41 22.37 -0.76 -8.78
N LEU A 42 23.39 -1.63 -8.79
CA LEU A 42 23.51 -2.71 -9.77
C LEU A 42 22.57 -3.89 -9.47
N ALA A 43 22.23 -4.10 -8.22
CA ALA A 43 21.30 -5.15 -7.80
C ALA A 43 19.84 -4.70 -7.94
N ASP A 44 19.55 -3.47 -7.55
CA ASP A 44 18.21 -2.86 -7.63
C ASP A 44 18.33 -1.36 -7.94
N PRO A 45 18.26 -0.98 -9.23
CA PRO A 45 18.41 0.43 -9.64
C PRO A 45 17.29 1.36 -9.15
N GLU A 46 16.14 0.81 -8.73
CA GLU A 46 14.98 1.59 -8.28
C GLU A 46 14.96 1.76 -6.75
N ASP A 47 15.93 1.17 -6.07
CA ASP A 47 16.04 1.23 -4.62
C ASP A 47 16.28 2.66 -4.11
N SER A 48 15.48 3.08 -3.12
CA SER A 48 15.57 4.43 -2.55
C SER A 48 16.83 4.65 -1.72
N ASP A 49 17.39 3.60 -1.11
CA ASP A 49 18.61 3.68 -0.32
C ASP A 49 19.83 4.09 -1.16
N VAL A 50 19.84 3.75 -2.44
CA VAL A 50 20.86 4.25 -3.38
C VAL A 50 20.92 5.78 -3.33
N ASN A 51 19.75 6.43 -3.35
CA ASN A 51 19.68 7.90 -3.32
C ASN A 51 20.05 8.45 -1.93
N ALA A 52 19.70 7.76 -0.85
CA ALA A 52 20.09 8.14 0.50
C ALA A 52 21.62 8.09 0.68
N ILE A 53 22.28 7.04 0.19
CA ILE A 53 23.74 6.91 0.24
C ILE A 53 24.42 8.03 -0.58
N PHE A 54 23.95 8.30 -1.80
CA PHE A 54 24.50 9.40 -2.60
C PHE A 54 24.27 10.76 -1.96
N GLN A 55 23.14 10.98 -1.29
CA GLN A 55 22.90 12.21 -0.53
C GLN A 55 23.84 12.33 0.67
N ALA A 56 24.10 11.23 1.39
CA ALA A 56 25.07 11.20 2.48
C ALA A 56 26.48 11.55 1.98
N ILE A 57 26.91 10.97 0.86
CA ILE A 57 28.18 11.26 0.23
C ILE A 57 28.27 12.74 -0.16
N LYS A 58 27.21 13.30 -0.73
CA LYS A 58 27.13 14.71 -1.11
C LYS A 58 27.31 15.61 0.12
N ILE A 59 26.61 15.34 1.22
CA ILE A 59 26.74 16.10 2.47
C ILE A 59 28.16 16.01 3.02
N TYR A 60 28.75 14.81 3.02
CA TYR A 60 30.15 14.61 3.41
C TYR A 60 31.09 15.47 2.57
N ASP A 61 30.95 15.47 1.24
CA ASP A 61 31.80 16.24 0.32
C ASP A 61 31.64 17.74 0.54
N GLU A 62 30.44 18.24 0.80
CA GLU A 62 30.16 19.66 1.10
C GLU A 62 30.84 20.11 2.40
N LEU A 63 30.73 19.30 3.48
CA LEU A 63 31.36 19.61 4.77
C LEU A 63 32.89 19.50 4.69
N ALA A 64 33.42 18.50 4.00
CA ALA A 64 34.85 18.33 3.80
C ALA A 64 35.44 19.51 2.97
N ALA A 65 34.73 19.95 1.93
CA ALA A 65 35.14 21.11 1.14
C ALA A 65 35.07 22.41 1.95
N ALA A 66 34.19 22.52 2.96
CA ALA A 66 34.14 23.62 3.91
C ALA A 66 35.28 23.58 4.97
N GLY A 67 36.10 22.53 4.96
CA GLY A 67 37.20 22.34 5.90
C GLY A 67 36.75 21.81 7.29
N GLU A 68 35.57 21.25 7.38
CA GLU A 68 35.07 20.61 8.60
C GLU A 68 35.70 19.22 8.79
N SER A 69 35.89 18.86 10.08
CA SER A 69 36.29 17.47 10.42
C SER A 69 35.07 16.55 10.32
N VAL A 70 34.97 15.78 9.24
CA VAL A 70 33.80 14.97 8.94
C VAL A 70 34.19 13.55 8.56
N GLU A 71 33.39 12.60 9.03
CA GLU A 71 33.41 11.19 8.59
C GLU A 71 32.07 10.82 7.98
N ILE A 72 32.06 9.72 7.20
CA ILE A 72 30.84 9.17 6.65
C ILE A 72 30.78 7.67 6.91
N ALA A 73 29.63 7.19 7.35
CA ALA A 73 29.37 5.78 7.50
C ALA A 73 27.96 5.41 7.04
N LEU A 74 27.82 4.15 6.70
CA LEU A 74 26.57 3.52 6.34
C LEU A 74 26.34 2.34 7.28
N ILE A 75 25.15 2.26 7.87
CA ILE A 75 24.75 1.17 8.77
C ILE A 75 23.46 0.54 8.28
N ALA A 76 23.39 -0.78 8.44
CA ALA A 76 22.21 -1.56 8.08
C ALA A 76 21.70 -2.38 9.25
N GLY A 77 20.38 -2.55 9.29
CA GLY A 77 19.67 -3.35 10.27
C GLY A 77 19.59 -4.83 9.89
N ASP A 78 18.37 -5.38 9.89
CA ASP A 78 18.06 -6.75 9.54
C ASP A 78 16.70 -6.83 8.85
N HIS A 79 16.63 -7.41 7.65
CA HIS A 79 15.43 -7.44 6.82
C HIS A 79 14.36 -8.45 7.33
N MET A 80 14.74 -9.40 8.21
CA MET A 80 13.83 -10.41 8.74
C MET A 80 13.37 -10.11 10.17
N HIS A 81 14.23 -9.49 10.98
CA HIS A 81 14.04 -9.37 12.42
C HIS A 81 14.30 -7.94 12.91
N MET A 82 13.28 -7.10 12.85
CA MET A 82 13.36 -5.68 13.21
C MET A 82 14.04 -5.40 14.57
N LEU A 83 13.73 -6.19 15.61
CA LEU A 83 14.32 -6.01 16.94
C LEU A 83 15.82 -6.35 16.97
N GLU A 84 16.24 -7.33 16.20
CA GLU A 84 17.65 -7.68 16.05
C GLU A 84 18.37 -6.65 15.19
N GLY A 85 17.72 -6.16 14.14
CA GLY A 85 18.18 -5.04 13.33
C GLY A 85 18.43 -3.79 14.15
N ASP A 86 17.50 -3.40 15.02
CA ASP A 86 17.65 -2.26 15.91
C ASP A 86 18.84 -2.42 16.87
N ARG A 87 19.10 -3.66 17.37
CA ARG A 87 20.28 -3.97 18.20
C ARG A 87 21.58 -3.91 17.40
N LYS A 88 21.59 -4.45 16.17
CA LYS A 88 22.73 -4.42 15.25
C LYS A 88 23.11 -2.98 14.91
N ILE A 89 22.13 -2.15 14.59
CA ILE A 89 22.30 -0.71 14.37
C ILE A 89 22.93 -0.05 15.59
N GLY A 90 22.39 -0.30 16.79
CA GLY A 90 22.94 0.24 18.02
C GLY A 90 24.39 -0.14 18.24
N ALA A 91 24.74 -1.41 18.07
CA ALA A 91 26.12 -1.89 18.21
C ALA A 91 27.07 -1.28 17.15
N SER A 92 26.58 -1.11 15.92
CA SER A 92 27.32 -0.46 14.83
C SER A 92 27.65 0.99 15.16
N ILE A 93 26.67 1.75 15.71
CA ILE A 93 26.90 3.14 16.13
C ILE A 93 27.93 3.19 17.25
N ASP A 94 27.80 2.34 18.28
CA ASP A 94 28.75 2.29 19.40
C ASP A 94 30.19 2.04 18.91
N SER A 95 30.37 1.14 17.93
CA SER A 95 31.66 0.86 17.30
C SER A 95 32.19 2.06 16.53
N LEU A 96 31.34 2.68 15.67
CA LEU A 96 31.71 3.83 14.86
C LEU A 96 32.10 5.03 15.71
N VAL A 97 31.34 5.36 16.76
CA VAL A 97 31.65 6.46 17.67
C VAL A 97 32.99 6.23 18.37
N LYS A 98 33.26 5.00 18.81
CA LYS A 98 34.52 4.63 19.46
C LYS A 98 35.73 4.69 18.50
N GLU A 99 35.53 4.26 17.24
CA GLU A 99 36.58 4.24 16.23
C GLU A 99 36.91 5.63 15.70
N THR A 100 35.88 6.43 15.42
CA THR A 100 36.04 7.72 14.75
C THR A 100 36.18 8.88 15.71
N GLY A 101 35.72 8.77 16.96
CA GLY A 101 35.76 9.84 17.97
C GLY A 101 34.87 11.03 17.56
N VAL A 102 33.76 10.81 16.94
CA VAL A 102 32.83 11.87 16.50
C VAL A 102 32.00 12.42 17.66
N ASP A 103 31.75 13.73 17.64
CA ASP A 103 31.04 14.48 18.70
C ASP A 103 29.56 14.68 18.38
N ASN A 104 29.20 14.62 17.09
CA ASN A 104 27.81 14.78 16.61
C ASN A 104 27.58 14.00 15.32
N CYS A 105 26.30 13.87 14.97
CA CYS A 105 25.86 13.09 13.82
C CYS A 105 24.83 13.85 12.99
N ILE A 106 24.95 13.72 11.67
CA ILE A 106 23.91 14.07 10.69
C ILE A 106 23.34 12.75 10.17
N VAL A 107 22.07 12.48 10.46
CA VAL A 107 21.41 11.25 10.01
C VAL A 107 20.79 11.47 8.62
N VAL A 108 21.05 10.55 7.71
CA VAL A 108 20.46 10.54 6.35
C VAL A 108 19.65 9.25 6.21
N THR A 109 18.39 9.37 5.81
CA THR A 109 17.45 8.26 5.62
C THR A 109 16.66 8.44 4.32
N ASP A 110 16.11 7.38 3.77
CA ASP A 110 15.26 7.41 2.59
C ASP A 110 13.76 7.47 2.96
N GLY A 111 13.34 7.05 4.13
CA GLY A 111 11.94 6.89 4.45
C GLY A 111 11.51 7.05 5.90
N ALA A 112 10.19 6.82 6.09
CA ALA A 112 9.55 6.95 7.39
C ALA A 112 9.91 5.80 8.36
N GLU A 113 10.25 4.63 7.83
CA GLU A 113 10.58 3.46 8.65
C GLU A 113 11.92 3.63 9.35
N ASP A 114 12.90 4.27 8.69
CA ASP A 114 14.19 4.57 9.29
C ASP A 114 14.11 5.59 10.41
N GLU A 115 13.06 6.43 10.46
CA GLU A 115 12.89 7.39 11.55
C GLU A 115 12.74 6.72 12.92
N PHE A 116 12.32 5.44 12.98
CA PHE A 116 12.30 4.68 14.22
C PHE A 116 13.70 4.39 14.78
N VAL A 117 14.74 4.50 13.96
CA VAL A 117 16.14 4.35 14.39
C VAL A 117 16.70 5.64 15.05
N ILE A 118 16.10 6.78 14.78
CA ILE A 118 16.57 8.07 15.31
C ILE A 118 16.75 8.06 16.83
N PRO A 119 15.82 7.56 17.66
CA PRO A 119 16.02 7.46 19.10
C PRO A 119 17.20 6.57 19.49
N ILE A 120 17.49 5.52 18.69
CA ILE A 120 18.64 4.63 18.91
C ILE A 120 19.94 5.37 18.66
N VAL A 121 20.00 6.18 17.59
CA VAL A 121 21.16 7.04 17.28
C VAL A 121 21.34 8.10 18.37
N GLN A 122 20.27 8.81 18.72
CA GLN A 122 20.29 9.89 19.72
C GLN A 122 20.73 9.44 21.12
N SER A 123 20.48 8.17 21.46
CA SER A 123 20.92 7.61 22.74
C SER A 123 22.44 7.40 22.83
N ARG A 124 23.18 7.50 21.72
CA ARG A 124 24.61 7.19 21.59
C ARG A 124 25.47 8.38 21.15
N VAL A 125 24.90 9.19 20.24
CA VAL A 125 25.59 10.37 19.70
C VAL A 125 24.59 11.50 19.48
N PRO A 126 24.93 12.75 19.81
CA PRO A 126 24.07 13.89 19.56
C PRO A 126 23.76 14.05 18.06
N VAL A 127 22.47 14.10 17.71
CA VAL A 127 22.03 14.30 16.31
C VAL A 127 21.84 15.79 16.07
N SER A 128 22.67 16.37 15.21
CA SER A 128 22.64 17.78 14.83
C SER A 128 21.65 18.09 13.72
N SER A 129 21.41 17.14 12.83
CA SER A 129 20.46 17.26 11.71
C SER A 129 19.97 15.90 11.23
N ILE A 130 18.74 15.89 10.70
CA ILE A 130 18.17 14.72 10.01
C ILE A 130 17.86 15.14 8.58
N ARG A 131 18.30 14.37 7.62
CA ARG A 131 18.08 14.59 6.19
C ARG A 131 17.33 13.41 5.60
N ARG A 132 16.06 13.62 5.31
CA ARG A 132 15.24 12.65 4.59
C ARG A 132 15.40 12.87 3.08
N VAL A 133 15.72 11.82 2.38
CA VAL A 133 15.77 11.78 0.91
C VAL A 133 14.42 11.32 0.40
N ILE A 134 13.63 12.26 -0.06
CA ILE A 134 12.36 11.93 -0.71
C ILE A 134 12.66 11.76 -2.20
N VAL A 135 12.76 10.52 -2.64
CA VAL A 135 12.73 10.23 -4.08
C VAL A 135 11.31 10.47 -4.54
N SER A 136 11.09 11.53 -5.31
CA SER A 136 9.83 11.73 -6.01
C SER A 136 9.73 10.64 -7.08
N GLN A 137 9.37 9.43 -6.67
CA GLN A 137 8.78 8.48 -7.59
C GLN A 137 7.46 9.13 -7.99
N MET A 138 7.44 9.79 -9.14
CA MET A 138 6.16 10.16 -9.73
C MET A 138 5.35 8.87 -9.78
N PRO A 139 4.24 8.76 -9.02
CA PRO A 139 3.37 7.61 -9.20
C PRO A 139 3.10 7.57 -10.70
N ASN A 140 3.44 6.47 -11.32
CA ASN A 140 3.27 6.28 -12.75
C ASN A 140 1.82 6.60 -13.05
N LEU A 141 1.53 7.82 -13.51
CA LEU A 141 0.18 8.23 -13.95
C LEU A 141 -0.29 7.25 -15.03
N GLU A 142 0.65 6.68 -15.77
CA GLU A 142 0.43 5.57 -16.69
C GLU A 142 -0.08 4.33 -15.94
N GLY A 143 0.48 3.96 -14.79
CA GLY A 143 0.01 2.83 -13.96
C GLY A 143 -1.39 3.06 -13.42
N THR A 144 -1.70 4.27 -12.94
CA THR A 144 -3.04 4.64 -12.47
C THR A 144 -4.04 4.67 -13.63
N TYR A 145 -3.66 5.23 -14.77
CA TYR A 145 -4.47 5.20 -15.99
C TYR A 145 -4.71 3.76 -16.47
N TYR A 146 -3.66 2.93 -16.47
CA TYR A 146 -3.76 1.51 -16.85
C TYR A 146 -4.65 0.73 -15.87
N LEU A 147 -4.55 1.02 -14.58
CA LEU A 147 -5.40 0.40 -13.55
C LEU A 147 -6.88 0.81 -13.74
N ILE A 148 -7.16 2.09 -13.94
CA ILE A 148 -8.51 2.61 -14.22
C ILE A 148 -9.04 2.00 -15.52
N LYS A 149 -8.24 1.98 -16.58
CA LYS A 149 -8.59 1.36 -17.86
C LYS A 149 -8.85 -0.14 -17.73
N LYS A 150 -8.04 -0.86 -16.95
CA LYS A 150 -8.22 -2.29 -16.67
C LYS A 150 -9.52 -2.54 -15.88
N ILE A 151 -9.81 -1.71 -14.87
CA ILE A 151 -11.04 -1.77 -14.06
C ILE A 151 -12.26 -1.53 -14.96
N LEU A 152 -12.23 -0.52 -15.82
CA LEU A 152 -13.33 -0.19 -16.72
C LEU A 152 -13.53 -1.22 -17.83
N ASN A 153 -12.46 -1.86 -18.29
CA ASN A 153 -12.51 -2.88 -19.35
C ASN A 153 -12.80 -4.30 -18.84
N ASP A 154 -12.64 -4.58 -17.54
CA ASP A 154 -13.08 -5.85 -16.96
C ASP A 154 -14.60 -5.82 -16.74
N PRO A 155 -15.40 -6.62 -17.48
CA PRO A 155 -16.86 -6.57 -17.37
C PRO A 155 -17.40 -6.94 -15.98
N LYS A 156 -16.62 -7.65 -15.17
CA LYS A 156 -17.00 -8.02 -13.79
C LYS A 156 -16.79 -6.86 -12.84
N VAL A 157 -15.62 -6.23 -12.94
CA VAL A 157 -15.23 -5.11 -12.08
C VAL A 157 -16.01 -3.84 -12.50
N ALA A 158 -16.13 -3.58 -13.79
CA ALA A 158 -16.93 -2.46 -14.32
C ALA A 158 -18.38 -2.54 -13.83
N ARG A 159 -19.03 -3.70 -13.87
CA ARG A 159 -20.37 -3.89 -13.33
C ARG A 159 -20.43 -3.65 -11.82
N LEU A 160 -19.46 -4.14 -11.07
CA LEU A 160 -19.42 -3.96 -9.61
C LEU A 160 -19.31 -2.48 -9.20
N VAL A 161 -18.57 -1.68 -9.97
CA VAL A 161 -18.29 -0.27 -9.66
C VAL A 161 -19.29 0.65 -10.35
N LEU A 162 -19.53 0.46 -11.67
CA LEU A 162 -20.32 1.40 -12.46
C LEU A 162 -21.84 1.27 -12.22
N VAL A 163 -22.34 0.07 -11.88
CA VAL A 163 -23.78 -0.10 -11.64
C VAL A 163 -24.25 0.66 -10.41
N PRO A 164 -23.60 0.58 -9.23
CA PRO A 164 -23.99 1.40 -8.07
C PRO A 164 -23.92 2.91 -8.36
N ILE A 165 -22.87 3.36 -9.05
CA ILE A 165 -22.71 4.78 -9.43
C ILE A 165 -23.81 5.20 -10.41
N GLY A 166 -24.10 4.36 -11.40
CA GLY A 166 -25.18 4.62 -12.36
C GLY A 166 -26.55 4.68 -11.71
N LEU A 167 -26.84 3.79 -10.77
CA LEU A 167 -28.08 3.83 -9.98
C LEU A 167 -28.20 5.13 -9.18
N LEU A 168 -27.12 5.55 -8.52
CA LEU A 168 -27.08 6.82 -7.78
C LEU A 168 -27.38 7.99 -8.70
N MET A 169 -26.71 8.07 -9.86
CA MET A 169 -26.89 9.14 -10.84
C MET A 169 -28.28 9.13 -11.47
N LEU A 170 -28.94 7.98 -11.55
CA LEU A 170 -30.29 7.86 -12.12
C LEU A 170 -31.38 8.22 -11.11
N PHE A 171 -31.32 7.66 -9.92
CA PHE A 171 -32.42 7.81 -8.94
C PHE A 171 -32.43 9.18 -8.27
N TRP A 172 -31.31 9.84 -8.11
CA TRP A 172 -31.24 11.15 -7.49
C TRP A 172 -32.01 12.21 -8.27
N PRO A 173 -31.81 12.42 -9.59
CA PRO A 173 -32.58 13.35 -10.38
C PRO A 173 -34.08 13.01 -10.48
N ILE A 174 -34.41 11.70 -10.56
CA ILE A 174 -35.80 11.25 -10.62
C ILE A 174 -36.55 11.64 -9.34
N ALA A 175 -35.96 11.40 -8.18
CA ALA A 175 -36.57 11.76 -6.90
C ALA A 175 -36.73 13.30 -6.76
N TYR A 176 -35.77 14.07 -7.28
CA TYR A 176 -35.84 15.54 -7.32
C TYR A 176 -36.99 16.03 -8.21
N LEU A 177 -37.12 15.50 -9.43
CA LEU A 177 -38.22 15.85 -10.37
C LEU A 177 -39.60 15.44 -9.85
N ALA A 178 -39.65 14.36 -9.05
CA ALA A 178 -40.89 13.93 -8.41
C ALA A 178 -41.32 14.82 -7.20
N GLY A 179 -40.54 15.87 -6.89
CA GLY A 179 -40.78 16.74 -5.75
C GLY A 179 -40.56 16.12 -4.39
N ARG A 180 -39.86 14.98 -4.36
CA ARG A 180 -39.57 14.17 -3.15
C ARG A 180 -38.07 13.99 -2.96
N SER A 181 -37.30 15.07 -3.03
CA SER A 181 -35.84 15.07 -2.89
C SER A 181 -35.37 14.47 -1.57
N GLU A 182 -36.17 14.52 -0.50
CA GLU A 182 -35.88 13.93 0.79
C GLU A 182 -35.76 12.38 0.76
N LEU A 183 -36.47 11.75 -0.18
CA LEU A 183 -36.45 10.30 -0.36
C LEU A 183 -35.27 9.83 -1.23
N ALA A 184 -34.61 10.73 -1.95
CA ALA A 184 -33.52 10.38 -2.85
C ALA A 184 -32.40 9.58 -2.16
N PRO A 185 -31.86 9.98 -0.99
CA PRO A 185 -30.83 9.21 -0.31
C PRO A 185 -31.30 7.80 0.09
N VAL A 186 -32.55 7.68 0.54
CA VAL A 186 -33.12 6.40 0.99
C VAL A 186 -33.28 5.44 -0.19
N ILE A 187 -33.79 5.92 -1.32
CA ILE A 187 -33.96 5.13 -2.53
C ILE A 187 -32.60 4.67 -3.07
N VAL A 188 -31.61 5.58 -3.09
CA VAL A 188 -30.26 5.28 -3.57
C VAL A 188 -29.59 4.24 -2.71
N VAL A 189 -29.57 4.42 -1.37
CA VAL A 189 -28.96 3.48 -0.44
C VAL A 189 -29.66 2.12 -0.49
N GLY A 190 -31.01 2.12 -0.57
CA GLY A 190 -31.80 0.90 -0.74
C GLY A 190 -31.46 0.16 -2.02
N ALA A 191 -31.39 0.86 -3.16
CA ALA A 191 -31.06 0.27 -4.45
C ALA A 191 -29.64 -0.34 -4.48
N ILE A 192 -28.67 0.38 -3.90
CA ILE A 192 -27.30 -0.12 -3.75
C ILE A 192 -27.28 -1.34 -2.83
N GLY A 193 -28.00 -1.30 -1.71
CA GLY A 193 -28.10 -2.42 -0.77
C GLY A 193 -28.67 -3.68 -1.43
N VAL A 194 -29.78 -3.55 -2.16
CA VAL A 194 -30.38 -4.65 -2.93
C VAL A 194 -29.41 -5.18 -3.99
N TYR A 195 -28.71 -4.30 -4.70
CA TYR A 195 -27.71 -4.69 -5.68
C TYR A 195 -26.55 -5.48 -5.06
N LEU A 196 -26.04 -5.03 -3.92
CA LEU A 196 -24.94 -5.70 -3.20
C LEU A 196 -25.39 -7.06 -2.67
N LEU A 197 -26.60 -7.16 -2.12
CA LEU A 197 -27.18 -8.44 -1.69
C LEU A 197 -27.36 -9.40 -2.87
N TYR A 198 -27.93 -8.92 -3.98
CA TYR A 198 -28.08 -9.70 -5.20
C TYR A 198 -26.74 -10.29 -5.68
N ARG A 199 -25.70 -9.46 -5.64
CA ARG A 199 -24.35 -9.84 -6.07
C ARG A 199 -23.65 -10.74 -5.05
N GLY A 200 -23.74 -10.40 -3.77
CA GLY A 200 -23.09 -11.13 -2.67
C GLY A 200 -23.66 -12.53 -2.46
N LEU A 201 -24.96 -12.70 -2.64
CA LEU A 201 -25.63 -14.00 -2.54
C LEU A 201 -25.44 -14.90 -3.79
N GLY A 202 -24.79 -14.39 -4.84
CA GLY A 202 -24.57 -15.17 -6.07
C GLY A 202 -25.88 -15.58 -6.76
N ILE A 203 -26.91 -14.73 -6.67
CA ILE A 203 -28.26 -15.02 -7.18
C ILE A 203 -28.22 -15.30 -8.70
N ASP A 204 -27.27 -14.73 -9.44
CA ASP A 204 -27.02 -15.05 -10.85
C ASP A 204 -26.78 -16.55 -11.08
N ASP A 205 -25.98 -17.19 -10.21
CA ASP A 205 -25.64 -18.61 -10.34
C ASP A 205 -26.83 -19.49 -9.94
N LEU A 206 -27.64 -19.05 -8.98
CA LEU A 206 -28.89 -19.69 -8.62
C LEU A 206 -29.88 -19.66 -9.77
N PHE A 207 -30.06 -18.51 -10.43
CA PHE A 207 -30.95 -18.38 -11.58
C PHE A 207 -30.49 -19.21 -12.79
N ARG A 208 -29.18 -19.21 -13.07
CA ARG A 208 -28.61 -20.03 -14.15
C ARG A 208 -28.76 -21.51 -13.85
N GLY A 209 -28.47 -21.93 -12.62
CA GLY A 209 -28.69 -23.34 -12.19
C GLY A 209 -30.14 -23.75 -12.29
N PHE A 210 -31.08 -22.89 -11.89
CA PHE A 210 -32.50 -23.11 -11.99
C PHE A 210 -32.98 -23.18 -13.46
N ALA A 211 -32.56 -22.25 -14.32
CA ALA A 211 -32.90 -22.23 -15.74
C ALA A 211 -32.39 -23.48 -16.46
N THR A 212 -31.17 -23.93 -16.16
CA THR A 212 -30.60 -25.16 -16.74
C THR A 212 -31.33 -26.40 -16.24
N ALA A 213 -31.69 -26.44 -14.95
CA ALA A 213 -32.48 -27.55 -14.39
C ALA A 213 -33.87 -27.62 -15.02
N LEU A 214 -34.54 -26.48 -15.22
CA LEU A 214 -35.84 -26.37 -15.86
C LEU A 214 -35.77 -26.85 -17.32
N GLN A 215 -34.77 -26.38 -18.08
CA GLN A 215 -34.56 -26.73 -19.47
C GLN A 215 -34.26 -28.26 -19.64
N THR A 216 -33.45 -28.80 -18.73
CA THR A 216 -33.14 -30.24 -18.71
C THR A 216 -34.35 -31.08 -18.32
N SER A 217 -35.20 -30.57 -17.41
CA SER A 217 -36.45 -31.26 -17.02
C SER A 217 -37.48 -31.26 -18.13
N LEU A 218 -37.58 -30.19 -18.91
CA LEU A 218 -38.44 -30.09 -20.08
C LEU A 218 -38.04 -31.08 -21.19
N THR A 219 -36.73 -31.19 -21.43
CA THR A 219 -36.21 -32.05 -22.53
C THR A 219 -36.21 -33.54 -22.17
N ARG A 220 -36.15 -33.90 -20.88
CA ARG A 220 -36.09 -35.30 -20.40
C ARG A 220 -37.41 -35.88 -19.91
N GLY A 221 -38.53 -35.13 -19.99
CA GLY A 221 -39.87 -35.61 -19.68
C GLY A 221 -40.07 -36.12 -18.24
N ARG A 222 -39.28 -35.64 -17.27
CA ARG A 222 -39.36 -36.09 -15.87
C ARG A 222 -40.40 -35.32 -15.09
N PHE A 223 -41.04 -35.98 -14.13
CA PHE A 223 -42.01 -35.39 -13.16
C PHE A 223 -41.47 -34.17 -12.38
N SER A 224 -40.15 -33.96 -12.35
CA SER A 224 -39.49 -32.81 -11.77
C SER A 224 -40.00 -31.44 -12.28
N PHE A 225 -40.47 -31.36 -13.53
CA PHE A 225 -41.04 -30.14 -14.10
C PHE A 225 -42.29 -29.68 -13.37
N VAL A 226 -43.19 -30.60 -13.01
CA VAL A 226 -44.42 -30.29 -12.27
C VAL A 226 -44.08 -29.74 -10.87
N THR A 227 -43.06 -30.30 -10.23
CA THR A 227 -42.62 -29.87 -8.89
C THR A 227 -42.02 -28.46 -8.95
N TYR A 228 -41.26 -28.12 -9.99
CA TYR A 228 -40.72 -26.78 -10.16
C TYR A 228 -41.81 -25.71 -10.40
N ILE A 229 -42.81 -26.03 -11.22
CA ILE A 229 -43.97 -25.13 -11.46
C ILE A 229 -44.76 -24.94 -10.16
N ALA A 230 -45.06 -26.01 -9.44
CA ALA A 230 -45.76 -25.96 -8.17
C ALA A 230 -44.99 -25.11 -7.14
N GLY A 231 -43.66 -25.25 -7.06
CA GLY A 231 -42.80 -24.44 -6.19
C GLY A 231 -42.83 -22.95 -6.52
N ILE A 232 -42.78 -22.61 -7.83
CA ILE A 232 -42.87 -21.20 -8.29
C ILE A 232 -44.23 -20.59 -7.91
N LEU A 233 -45.32 -21.32 -8.16
CA LEU A 233 -46.65 -20.85 -7.82
C LEU A 233 -46.80 -20.63 -6.32
N LEU A 234 -46.29 -21.51 -5.50
CA LEU A 234 -46.30 -21.35 -4.02
C LEU A 234 -45.50 -20.11 -3.56
N VAL A 235 -44.33 -19.87 -4.16
CA VAL A 235 -43.52 -18.67 -3.86
C VAL A 235 -44.27 -17.40 -4.24
N ILE A 236 -44.90 -17.38 -5.46
CA ILE A 236 -45.67 -16.20 -5.90
C ILE A 236 -46.86 -15.95 -4.99
N ILE A 237 -47.61 -16.98 -4.62
CA ILE A 237 -48.75 -16.87 -3.69
C ILE A 237 -48.26 -16.39 -2.32
N GLY A 238 -47.15 -16.93 -1.80
CA GLY A 238 -46.56 -16.50 -0.51
C GLY A 238 -46.13 -15.04 -0.50
N VAL A 239 -45.52 -14.57 -1.58
CA VAL A 239 -45.13 -13.17 -1.73
C VAL A 239 -46.35 -12.24 -1.79
N ILE A 240 -47.40 -12.62 -2.56
CA ILE A 240 -48.61 -11.82 -2.67
C ILE A 240 -49.32 -11.72 -1.32
N LEU A 241 -49.50 -12.85 -0.62
CA LEU A 241 -50.12 -12.89 0.71
C LEU A 241 -49.30 -12.13 1.75
N GLY A 242 -47.96 -12.23 1.71
CA GLY A 242 -47.07 -11.48 2.57
C GLY A 242 -47.18 -9.96 2.37
N LEU A 243 -47.18 -9.51 1.11
CA LEU A 243 -47.36 -8.09 0.75
C LEU A 243 -48.74 -7.56 1.17
N MET A 244 -49.80 -8.35 0.98
CA MET A 244 -51.15 -7.97 1.40
C MET A 244 -51.25 -7.81 2.94
N ASN A 245 -50.54 -8.67 3.69
CA ASN A 245 -50.57 -8.60 5.16
C ASN A 245 -49.72 -7.45 5.75
N ILE A 246 -48.81 -6.89 4.97
CA ILE A 246 -48.01 -5.71 5.36
C ILE A 246 -48.74 -4.39 5.03
N LEU A 247 -49.66 -4.42 4.04
CA LEU A 247 -50.38 -3.23 3.56
C LEU A 247 -51.73 -3.02 4.26
N ILE A 248 -52.18 -3.97 5.07
CA ILE A 248 -53.36 -3.87 5.95
C ILE A 248 -52.87 -3.62 7.37
#